data_21b206c1604c878d245b9dda84a86cd3
#
_entry.id   21b206c1604c878d245b9dda84a86cd3
#
_cell.length_a   1.000
_cell.length_b   1.000
_cell.length_c   1.000
_cell.angle_alpha   90.00
_cell.angle_beta   90.00
_cell.angle_gamma   90.00
#
_symmetry.space_group_name_H-M   'P 1'
#
loop_
_entity.id
_entity.type
_entity.pdbx_description
1 polymer ?
#
loop_
_entity_poly.entity_id
_entity_poly.type
_entity_poly.pdbx_seq_one_letter_code
_entity_poly.pdbx_strand_id
1 'polypeptide(L)'
;MHTLPHDGLALASLEEHLLQPGTKGLPILEPLRQGAIGVQGWNVLNADTSFPVALLKMSSLRHNLDWMRRFCERHGVTLAPHGKTTMSPQLFAAQLGNGAWGITLATVPQVQVAQRGVRRVLLANQLVAPADIKAVLALLKRDPHFECIVLSDSLAGVVRLAEAVAAAGLASPLPVLVELGLSGKRAGCRTLDAALTVARAIAGAPGLLLAGFEGYEGLLVTDDRTADLRAVDAFPGAAGGAGRHCR
;
A
#
# COMPACT_ATOMS: atom_id res chain seq x y z
N MET A 1 -9.54 1.75 27.88
CA MET A 1 -9.43 1.12 26.57
C MET A 1 -8.96 2.19 25.59
N HIS A 2 -7.74 2.11 25.07
CA HIS A 2 -7.20 3.15 24.18
C HIS A 2 -7.40 2.66 22.74
N THR A 3 -8.51 3.08 22.13
CA THR A 3 -8.75 2.87 20.70
C THR A 3 -7.74 3.68 19.86
N LEU A 4 -7.22 3.08 18.81
CA LEU A 4 -6.51 3.82 17.77
C LEU A 4 -7.52 4.69 17.01
N PRO A 5 -7.15 5.90 16.56
CA PRO A 5 -8.00 6.67 15.66
C PRO A 5 -8.23 5.85 14.38
N HIS A 6 -9.48 5.70 13.98
CA HIS A 6 -9.86 4.98 12.78
C HIS A 6 -10.81 5.87 11.98
N ASP A 7 -10.33 6.41 10.87
CA ASP A 7 -11.18 7.11 9.91
C ASP A 7 -11.91 6.08 9.03
N GLY A 8 -13.17 5.81 9.38
CA GLY A 8 -14.13 5.22 8.46
C GLY A 8 -13.91 3.77 8.00
N LEU A 9 -12.86 3.08 8.47
CA LEU A 9 -12.70 1.66 8.15
C LEU A 9 -13.77 0.82 8.86
N ALA A 10 -14.46 -0.02 8.09
CA ALA A 10 -15.48 -0.95 8.60
C ALA A 10 -14.81 -2.10 9.40
N LEU A 11 -14.23 -1.77 10.56
CA LEU A 11 -13.55 -2.75 11.41
C LEU A 11 -14.52 -3.62 12.21
N ALA A 12 -15.78 -3.20 12.37
CA ALA A 12 -16.78 -3.92 13.17
C ALA A 12 -16.97 -5.38 12.73
N SER A 13 -16.91 -5.65 11.43
CA SER A 13 -17.00 -7.04 10.93
C SER A 13 -15.82 -7.91 11.32
N LEU A 14 -14.65 -7.32 11.62
CA LEU A 14 -13.48 -8.05 12.12
C LEU A 14 -13.62 -8.33 13.62
N GLU A 15 -14.21 -7.44 14.37
CA GLU A 15 -14.46 -7.63 15.80
C GLU A 15 -15.42 -8.79 16.08
N GLU A 16 -16.35 -9.05 15.16
CA GLU A 16 -17.28 -10.17 15.23
C GLU A 16 -16.65 -11.52 14.81
N HIS A 17 -15.43 -11.52 14.25
CA HIS A 17 -14.76 -12.75 13.86
C HIS A 17 -14.50 -13.66 15.06
N LEU A 18 -14.88 -14.95 14.94
CA LEU A 18 -14.70 -15.94 15.99
C LEU A 18 -13.31 -16.57 15.88
N LEU A 19 -12.47 -16.31 16.86
CA LEU A 19 -11.22 -16.98 17.08
C LEU A 19 -11.48 -18.35 17.70
N GLN A 20 -10.77 -19.35 17.22
CA GLN A 20 -10.96 -20.74 17.67
C GLN A 20 -9.90 -21.15 18.70
N PRO A 21 -10.18 -22.15 19.55
CA PRO A 21 -9.16 -22.80 20.32
C PRO A 21 -7.97 -23.21 19.47
N GLY A 22 -6.74 -23.00 19.96
CA GLY A 22 -5.52 -23.21 19.20
C GLY A 22 -5.04 -22.01 18.38
N THR A 23 -5.74 -20.86 18.40
CA THR A 23 -5.22 -19.60 17.85
C THR A 23 -3.91 -19.26 18.51
N LYS A 24 -2.84 -19.17 17.71
CA LYS A 24 -1.46 -18.96 18.19
C LYS A 24 -1.36 -17.71 19.08
N GLY A 25 -0.72 -17.88 20.23
CA GLY A 25 -0.45 -16.80 21.18
C GLY A 25 -1.62 -16.45 22.09
N LEU A 26 -2.80 -17.04 21.91
CA LEU A 26 -3.97 -16.76 22.73
C LEU A 26 -4.44 -18.02 23.50
N PRO A 27 -4.73 -17.93 24.80
CA PRO A 27 -5.17 -19.05 25.62
C PRO A 27 -6.68 -19.29 25.50
N ILE A 28 -7.17 -19.42 24.28
CA ILE A 28 -8.59 -19.60 23.96
C ILE A 28 -8.98 -21.06 24.16
N LEU A 29 -9.91 -21.33 25.05
CA LEU A 29 -10.46 -22.67 25.31
C LEU A 29 -11.81 -22.88 24.59
N GLU A 30 -12.59 -21.83 24.42
CA GLU A 30 -13.87 -21.80 23.72
C GLU A 30 -13.85 -20.70 22.67
N PRO A 31 -14.63 -20.78 21.56
CA PRO A 31 -14.66 -19.75 20.55
C PRO A 31 -14.89 -18.35 21.12
N LEU A 32 -14.01 -17.42 20.80
CA LEU A 32 -14.01 -16.06 21.33
C LEU A 32 -14.09 -15.04 20.21
N ARG A 33 -14.97 -14.03 20.32
CA ARG A 33 -14.99 -12.92 19.38
C ARG A 33 -13.69 -12.11 19.48
N GLN A 34 -13.12 -11.75 18.33
CA GLN A 34 -11.88 -10.97 18.28
C GLN A 34 -11.98 -9.66 19.06
N GLY A 35 -13.12 -8.97 18.98
CA GLY A 35 -13.38 -7.74 19.75
C GLY A 35 -13.40 -7.94 21.27
N ALA A 36 -13.59 -9.18 21.74
CA ALA A 36 -13.63 -9.51 23.16
C ALA A 36 -12.26 -9.86 23.77
N ILE A 37 -11.17 -9.88 22.97
CA ILE A 37 -9.81 -10.18 23.48
C ILE A 37 -9.41 -9.20 24.59
N GLY A 38 -9.66 -7.90 24.37
CA GLY A 38 -9.22 -6.84 25.28
C GLY A 38 -9.88 -6.86 26.66
N VAL A 39 -11.00 -7.54 26.84
CA VAL A 39 -11.71 -7.65 28.13
C VAL A 39 -11.38 -8.94 28.88
N GLN A 40 -10.54 -9.84 28.30
CA GLN A 40 -10.12 -11.07 28.96
C GLN A 40 -9.14 -10.81 30.12
N GLY A 41 -8.51 -9.64 30.15
CA GLY A 41 -7.56 -9.29 31.21
C GLY A 41 -6.21 -10.02 31.11
N TRP A 42 -5.92 -10.73 30.02
CA TRP A 42 -4.65 -11.44 29.87
C TRP A 42 -3.46 -10.49 29.91
N ASN A 43 -2.44 -10.88 30.66
CA ASN A 43 -1.19 -10.15 30.79
C ASN A 43 -0.02 -11.05 30.38
N VAL A 44 0.66 -10.69 29.30
CA VAL A 44 1.80 -11.45 28.79
C VAL A 44 2.96 -11.55 29.78
N LEU A 45 3.14 -10.55 30.65
CA LEU A 45 4.19 -10.56 31.68
C LEU A 45 3.88 -11.54 32.82
N ASN A 46 2.62 -11.88 33.01
CA ASN A 46 2.19 -12.92 33.93
C ASN A 46 2.13 -14.31 33.29
N ALA A 47 2.57 -14.44 32.04
CA ALA A 47 2.48 -15.66 31.24
C ALA A 47 1.02 -16.15 31.05
N ASP A 48 0.05 -15.23 31.01
CA ASP A 48 -1.36 -15.56 30.74
C ASP A 48 -1.60 -15.96 29.28
N THR A 49 -0.63 -15.77 28.39
CA THR A 49 -0.69 -16.11 26.97
C THR A 49 0.27 -17.23 26.60
N SER A 50 -0.02 -17.98 25.53
CA SER A 50 0.90 -19.01 25.06
C SER A 50 2.06 -18.41 24.24
N PHE A 51 3.26 -18.98 24.38
CA PHE A 51 4.47 -18.53 23.68
C PHE A 51 4.81 -19.46 22.50
N PRO A 52 5.42 -18.92 21.44
CA PRO A 52 5.78 -17.52 21.23
C PRO A 52 4.58 -16.66 20.82
N VAL A 53 4.53 -15.41 21.31
CA VAL A 53 3.49 -14.43 20.98
C VAL A 53 4.13 -13.13 20.47
N ALA A 54 3.55 -12.51 19.45
CA ALA A 54 3.96 -11.20 18.96
C ALA A 54 3.05 -10.12 19.56
N LEU A 55 3.67 -9.05 20.07
CA LEU A 55 2.98 -7.94 20.71
C LEU A 55 3.32 -6.62 20.04
N LEU A 56 2.33 -5.75 19.95
CA LEU A 56 2.53 -4.35 19.60
C LEU A 56 2.53 -3.49 20.86
N LYS A 57 3.66 -2.83 21.13
CA LYS A 57 3.76 -1.85 22.19
C LYS A 57 3.06 -0.56 21.76
N MET A 58 1.83 -0.33 22.25
CA MET A 58 0.98 0.77 21.80
C MET A 58 1.60 2.17 21.97
N SER A 59 2.39 2.39 23.05
CA SER A 59 3.11 3.66 23.24
C SER A 59 4.14 3.91 22.13
N SER A 60 4.88 2.88 21.73
CA SER A 60 5.85 2.97 20.65
C SER A 60 5.18 3.14 19.28
N LEU A 61 4.08 2.43 19.04
CA LEU A 61 3.31 2.58 17.80
C LEU A 61 2.81 4.02 17.64
N ARG A 62 2.18 4.60 18.68
CA ARG A 62 1.71 6.00 18.65
C ARG A 62 2.85 6.98 18.44
N HIS A 63 3.98 6.78 19.14
CA HIS A 63 5.16 7.62 18.96
C HIS A 63 5.65 7.59 17.51
N ASN A 64 5.75 6.41 16.91
CA ASN A 64 6.24 6.25 15.53
C ASN A 64 5.27 6.84 14.50
N LEU A 65 3.96 6.66 14.68
CA LEU A 65 2.94 7.27 13.84
C LEU A 65 3.05 8.80 13.86
N ASP A 66 3.12 9.39 15.06
CA ASP A 66 3.23 10.83 15.24
C ASP A 66 4.57 11.39 14.75
N TRP A 67 5.67 10.65 14.95
CA TRP A 67 6.98 11.01 14.42
C TRP A 67 6.96 11.06 12.89
N MET A 68 6.40 10.04 12.23
CA MET A 68 6.33 9.94 10.78
C MET A 68 5.43 11.04 10.19
N ARG A 69 4.29 11.33 10.82
CA ARG A 69 3.43 12.46 10.41
C ARG A 69 4.21 13.78 10.41
N ARG A 70 4.90 14.09 11.53
CA ARG A 70 5.72 15.31 11.65
C ARG A 70 6.88 15.34 10.64
N PHE A 71 7.48 14.18 10.36
CA PHE A 71 8.51 14.07 9.33
C PHE A 71 7.96 14.45 7.96
N CYS A 72 6.84 13.89 7.55
CA CYS A 72 6.19 14.18 6.27
C CYS A 72 5.80 15.67 6.17
N GLU A 73 5.19 16.22 7.21
CA GLU A 73 4.83 17.65 7.27
C GLU A 73 6.07 18.57 7.11
N ARG A 74 7.16 18.25 7.82
CA ARG A 74 8.42 19.02 7.74
C ARG A 74 9.03 19.03 6.35
N HIS A 75 8.94 17.89 5.64
CA HIS A 75 9.55 17.73 4.32
C HIS A 75 8.59 18.00 3.16
N GLY A 76 7.34 18.35 3.43
CA GLY A 76 6.33 18.60 2.40
C GLY A 76 6.04 17.38 1.52
N VAL A 77 6.12 16.18 2.10
CA VAL A 77 5.85 14.91 1.41
C VAL A 77 4.65 14.20 2.01
N THR A 78 4.05 13.30 1.24
CA THR A 78 2.98 12.42 1.71
C THR A 78 3.50 10.99 1.82
N LEU A 79 2.82 10.17 2.63
CA LEU A 79 3.21 8.79 2.88
C LEU A 79 2.07 7.84 2.54
N ALA A 80 2.37 6.81 1.75
CA ALA A 80 1.52 5.64 1.56
C ALA A 80 2.28 4.40 2.09
N PRO A 81 2.18 4.10 3.40
CA PRO A 81 2.97 3.04 4.00
C PRO A 81 2.63 1.66 3.43
N HIS A 82 3.64 0.78 3.36
CA HIS A 82 3.43 -0.60 2.94
C HIS A 82 2.63 -1.41 3.96
N GLY A 83 1.41 -1.80 3.57
CA GLY A 83 0.53 -2.66 4.34
C GLY A 83 0.75 -4.16 4.11
N LYS A 84 1.50 -4.54 3.06
CA LYS A 84 1.64 -5.94 2.61
C LYS A 84 2.21 -6.91 3.65
N THR A 85 3.00 -6.41 4.59
CA THR A 85 3.66 -7.24 5.60
C THR A 85 2.73 -7.54 6.77
N THR A 86 2.01 -6.54 7.25
CA THR A 86 1.14 -6.68 8.42
C THR A 86 -0.25 -7.20 8.04
N MET A 87 -0.76 -6.80 6.88
CA MET A 87 -2.12 -7.08 6.41
C MET A 87 -3.17 -6.88 7.50
N SER A 88 -2.97 -5.85 8.34
CA SER A 88 -3.82 -5.51 9.46
C SER A 88 -4.65 -4.27 9.16
N PRO A 89 -5.95 -4.40 8.91
CA PRO A 89 -6.83 -3.26 8.72
C PRO A 89 -6.83 -2.27 9.90
N GLN A 90 -6.61 -2.75 11.13
CA GLN A 90 -6.49 -1.90 12.30
C GLN A 90 -5.25 -0.99 12.23
N LEU A 91 -4.11 -1.51 11.72
CA LEU A 91 -2.91 -0.70 11.51
C LEU A 91 -3.09 0.25 10.32
N PHE A 92 -3.78 -0.17 9.25
CA PHE A 92 -4.14 0.73 8.14
C PHE A 92 -4.96 1.91 8.63
N ALA A 93 -5.99 1.64 9.47
CA ALA A 93 -6.80 2.68 10.09
C ALA A 93 -5.97 3.65 10.92
N ALA A 94 -5.05 3.12 11.75
CA ALA A 94 -4.18 3.94 12.57
C ALA A 94 -3.24 4.82 11.75
N GLN A 95 -2.70 4.31 10.63
CA GLN A 95 -1.84 5.06 9.72
C GLN A 95 -2.61 6.15 8.98
N LEU A 96 -3.80 5.82 8.44
CA LEU A 96 -4.68 6.77 7.75
C LEU A 96 -5.18 7.86 8.70
N GLY A 97 -5.66 7.49 9.89
CA GLY A 97 -6.09 8.44 10.93
C GLY A 97 -4.97 9.32 11.45
N ASN A 98 -3.70 8.97 11.18
CA ASN A 98 -2.52 9.78 11.51
C ASN A 98 -1.89 10.47 10.27
N GLY A 99 -2.65 10.64 9.21
CA GLY A 99 -2.28 11.46 8.05
C GLY A 99 -1.57 10.72 6.91
N ALA A 100 -1.58 9.39 6.88
CA ALA A 100 -1.14 8.67 5.69
C ALA A 100 -2.07 8.97 4.51
N TRP A 101 -1.49 9.22 3.33
CA TRP A 101 -2.22 9.56 2.11
C TRP A 101 -3.00 8.37 1.52
N GLY A 102 -2.51 7.17 1.71
CA GLY A 102 -3.07 5.92 1.23
C GLY A 102 -2.33 4.74 1.82
N ILE A 103 -2.58 3.53 1.31
CA ILE A 103 -1.87 2.31 1.71
C ILE A 103 -1.23 1.67 0.48
N THR A 104 0.03 1.27 0.58
CA THR A 104 0.74 0.55 -0.48
C THR A 104 0.63 -0.95 -0.27
N LEU A 105 0.26 -1.67 -1.32
CA LEU A 105 0.09 -3.12 -1.33
C LEU A 105 0.79 -3.74 -2.54
N ALA A 106 0.95 -5.07 -2.54
CA ALA A 106 1.74 -5.75 -3.56
C ALA A 106 0.93 -6.67 -4.46
N THR A 107 -0.28 -7.06 -4.07
CA THR A 107 -1.12 -8.02 -4.82
C THR A 107 -2.59 -7.64 -4.76
N VAL A 108 -3.35 -8.07 -5.76
CA VAL A 108 -4.79 -7.80 -5.84
C VAL A 108 -5.59 -8.39 -4.67
N PRO A 109 -5.32 -9.62 -4.17
CA PRO A 109 -5.96 -10.09 -2.95
C PRO A 109 -5.75 -9.18 -1.73
N GLN A 110 -4.58 -8.56 -1.60
CA GLN A 110 -4.32 -7.57 -0.54
C GLN A 110 -5.15 -6.31 -0.74
N VAL A 111 -5.31 -5.83 -1.99
CA VAL A 111 -6.18 -4.70 -2.33
C VAL A 111 -7.64 -4.99 -1.94
N GLN A 112 -8.12 -6.21 -2.16
CA GLN A 112 -9.47 -6.62 -1.76
C GLN A 112 -9.69 -6.58 -0.24
N VAL A 113 -8.66 -6.89 0.54
CA VAL A 113 -8.71 -6.74 2.01
C VAL A 113 -8.77 -5.26 2.40
N ALA A 114 -7.93 -4.42 1.79
CA ALA A 114 -7.85 -2.99 2.10
C ALA A 114 -9.14 -2.22 1.72
N GLN A 115 -9.85 -2.64 0.66
CA GLN A 115 -11.09 -2.01 0.20
C GLN A 115 -12.20 -1.92 1.28
N ARG A 116 -12.03 -2.58 2.43
CA ARG A 116 -12.94 -2.47 3.59
C ARG A 116 -12.92 -1.10 4.28
N GLY A 117 -12.49 -0.04 3.59
CA GLY A 117 -12.51 1.34 4.07
C GLY A 117 -11.27 2.16 3.72
N VAL A 118 -10.22 1.56 3.16
CA VAL A 118 -9.11 2.30 2.58
C VAL A 118 -9.58 2.91 1.26
N ARG A 119 -9.60 4.23 1.18
CA ARG A 119 -10.06 4.96 -0.02
C ARG A 119 -9.02 4.98 -1.13
N ARG A 120 -7.72 4.94 -0.79
CA ARG A 120 -6.63 5.06 -1.77
C ARG A 120 -5.57 3.99 -1.56
N VAL A 121 -5.32 3.22 -2.61
CA VAL A 121 -4.32 2.15 -2.62
C VAL A 121 -3.33 2.38 -3.75
N LEU A 122 -2.04 2.25 -3.45
CA LEU A 122 -1.00 2.06 -4.45
C LEU A 122 -0.71 0.55 -4.54
N LEU A 123 -1.04 -0.05 -5.68
CA LEU A 123 -0.62 -1.41 -6.01
C LEU A 123 0.80 -1.35 -6.58
N ALA A 124 1.81 -1.47 -5.71
CA ALA A 124 3.22 -1.39 -6.07
C ALA A 124 3.72 -2.69 -6.71
N ASN A 125 3.13 -3.02 -7.84
CA ASN A 125 3.50 -4.12 -8.72
C ASN A 125 2.79 -3.94 -10.08
N GLN A 126 3.35 -4.51 -11.16
CA GLN A 126 2.71 -4.46 -12.47
C GLN A 126 1.40 -5.24 -12.45
N LEU A 127 0.34 -4.62 -12.90
CA LEU A 127 -0.96 -5.24 -13.04
C LEU A 127 -1.08 -5.87 -14.44
N VAL A 128 -0.72 -7.15 -14.57
CA VAL A 128 -0.57 -7.82 -15.87
C VAL A 128 -1.49 -9.01 -16.09
N ALA A 129 -1.86 -9.74 -15.04
CA ALA A 129 -2.72 -10.91 -15.16
C ALA A 129 -4.18 -10.49 -15.46
N PRO A 130 -4.83 -11.06 -16.50
CA PRO A 130 -6.21 -10.67 -16.86
C PRO A 130 -7.21 -10.78 -15.71
N ALA A 131 -7.07 -11.80 -14.88
CA ALA A 131 -7.94 -11.99 -13.70
C ALA A 131 -7.77 -10.86 -12.68
N ASP A 132 -6.54 -10.45 -12.42
CA ASP A 132 -6.20 -9.37 -11.49
C ASP A 132 -6.67 -8.01 -12.02
N ILE A 133 -6.47 -7.75 -13.31
CA ILE A 133 -6.98 -6.54 -13.97
C ILE A 133 -8.51 -6.48 -13.83
N LYS A 134 -9.19 -7.57 -14.18
CA LYS A 134 -10.66 -7.65 -14.04
C LYS A 134 -11.11 -7.41 -12.60
N ALA A 135 -10.41 -7.96 -11.62
CA ALA A 135 -10.74 -7.79 -10.20
C ALA A 135 -10.59 -6.31 -9.77
N VAL A 136 -9.48 -5.64 -10.10
CA VAL A 136 -9.27 -4.22 -9.79
C VAL A 136 -10.34 -3.35 -10.45
N LEU A 137 -10.62 -3.56 -11.75
CA LEU A 137 -11.65 -2.79 -12.47
C LEU A 137 -13.04 -3.00 -11.87
N ALA A 138 -13.36 -4.21 -11.38
CA ALA A 138 -14.61 -4.49 -10.69
C ALA A 138 -14.72 -3.75 -9.34
N LEU A 139 -13.61 -3.61 -8.60
CA LEU A 139 -13.57 -2.81 -7.37
C LEU A 139 -13.84 -1.33 -7.66
N LEU A 140 -13.17 -0.76 -8.67
CA LEU A 140 -13.34 0.63 -9.09
C LEU A 140 -14.76 0.94 -9.59
N LYS A 141 -15.39 -0.02 -10.28
CA LYS A 141 -16.82 0.13 -10.71
C LYS A 141 -17.79 0.09 -9.54
N ARG A 142 -17.52 -0.74 -8.54
CA ARG A 142 -18.41 -0.92 -7.38
C ARG A 142 -18.36 0.27 -6.43
N ASP A 143 -17.19 0.90 -6.27
CA ASP A 143 -17.00 2.04 -5.40
C ASP A 143 -16.30 3.19 -6.14
N PRO A 144 -17.08 4.20 -6.60
CA PRO A 144 -16.52 5.37 -7.28
C PRO A 144 -15.59 6.24 -6.41
N HIS A 145 -15.60 6.04 -5.10
CA HIS A 145 -14.72 6.76 -4.18
C HIS A 145 -13.42 6.02 -3.89
N PHE A 146 -13.30 4.77 -4.35
CA PHE A 146 -12.08 3.99 -4.23
C PHE A 146 -11.12 4.34 -5.36
N GLU A 147 -9.89 4.63 -5.00
CA GLU A 147 -8.79 4.92 -5.93
C GLU A 147 -7.73 3.81 -5.83
N CYS A 148 -7.42 3.18 -6.95
CA CYS A 148 -6.34 2.20 -7.05
C CYS A 148 -5.36 2.65 -8.11
N ILE A 149 -4.17 3.07 -7.69
CA ILE A 149 -3.07 3.44 -8.57
C ILE A 149 -2.26 2.19 -8.85
N VAL A 150 -1.97 1.94 -10.13
CA VAL A 150 -1.24 0.74 -10.58
C VAL A 150 0.05 1.11 -11.29
N LEU A 151 0.93 0.14 -11.52
CA LEU A 151 2.21 0.35 -12.19
C LEU A 151 2.21 -0.23 -13.59
N SER A 152 2.96 0.41 -14.50
CA SER A 152 3.35 -0.16 -15.79
C SER A 152 4.80 0.22 -16.12
N ASP A 153 5.54 -0.71 -16.75
CA ASP A 153 6.93 -0.53 -17.17
C ASP A 153 7.15 -0.90 -18.65
N SER A 154 6.06 -1.13 -19.39
CA SER A 154 6.16 -1.60 -20.78
C SER A 154 4.97 -1.17 -21.62
N LEU A 155 5.19 -1.00 -22.94
CA LEU A 155 4.12 -0.72 -23.91
C LEU A 155 3.06 -1.84 -23.91
N ALA A 156 3.49 -3.10 -23.79
CA ALA A 156 2.57 -4.23 -23.75
C ALA A 156 1.65 -4.17 -22.50
N GLY A 157 2.19 -3.73 -21.36
CA GLY A 157 1.40 -3.48 -20.14
C GLY A 157 0.36 -2.38 -20.35
N VAL A 158 0.77 -1.26 -20.97
CA VAL A 158 -0.14 -0.13 -21.27
C VAL A 158 -1.27 -0.56 -22.21
N VAL A 159 -0.98 -1.27 -23.29
CA VAL A 159 -2.00 -1.76 -24.23
C VAL A 159 -3.01 -2.65 -23.52
N ARG A 160 -2.52 -3.61 -22.73
CA ARG A 160 -3.38 -4.53 -21.95
C ARG A 160 -4.30 -3.81 -20.99
N LEU A 161 -3.79 -2.82 -20.26
CA LEU A 161 -4.60 -2.02 -19.34
C LEU A 161 -5.63 -1.18 -20.09
N ALA A 162 -5.24 -0.52 -21.18
CA ALA A 162 -6.14 0.31 -21.98
C ALA A 162 -7.31 -0.50 -22.59
N GLU A 163 -7.02 -1.67 -23.16
CA GLU A 163 -8.05 -2.58 -23.68
C GLU A 163 -9.03 -3.03 -22.58
N ALA A 164 -8.50 -3.42 -21.42
CA ALA A 164 -9.32 -3.86 -20.32
C ALA A 164 -10.19 -2.73 -19.74
N VAL A 165 -9.66 -1.52 -19.61
CA VAL A 165 -10.38 -0.33 -19.14
C VAL A 165 -11.48 0.05 -20.11
N ALA A 166 -11.19 0.05 -21.43
CA ALA A 166 -12.19 0.32 -22.47
C ALA A 166 -13.33 -0.69 -22.40
N ALA A 167 -13.02 -1.99 -22.27
CA ALA A 167 -14.03 -3.05 -22.15
C ALA A 167 -14.85 -2.93 -20.84
N ALA A 168 -14.24 -2.45 -19.76
CA ALA A 168 -14.91 -2.28 -18.48
C ALA A 168 -15.85 -1.07 -18.44
N GLY A 169 -15.57 0.00 -19.19
CA GLY A 169 -16.36 1.23 -19.18
C GLY A 169 -16.34 1.91 -17.80
N LEU A 170 -15.16 2.22 -17.29
CA LEU A 170 -15.03 2.97 -16.03
C LEU A 170 -15.52 4.40 -16.17
N ALA A 171 -16.09 4.95 -15.11
CA ALA A 171 -16.51 6.35 -15.05
C ALA A 171 -15.35 7.33 -15.00
N SER A 172 -14.21 6.90 -14.44
CA SER A 172 -12.99 7.70 -14.31
C SER A 172 -11.79 6.94 -14.87
N PRO A 173 -10.79 7.63 -15.44
CA PRO A 173 -9.57 6.97 -15.93
C PRO A 173 -8.83 6.23 -14.82
N LEU A 174 -8.20 5.09 -15.18
CA LEU A 174 -7.33 4.34 -14.27
C LEU A 174 -5.99 5.09 -14.11
N PRO A 175 -5.58 5.49 -12.89
CA PRO A 175 -4.29 6.12 -12.66
C PRO A 175 -3.17 5.09 -12.72
N VAL A 176 -2.14 5.39 -13.55
CA VAL A 176 -0.98 4.52 -13.80
C VAL A 176 0.30 5.29 -13.55
N LEU A 177 1.19 4.75 -12.73
CA LEU A 177 2.57 5.23 -12.58
C LEU A 177 3.49 4.44 -13.51
N VAL A 178 4.51 5.09 -14.04
CA VAL A 178 5.61 4.43 -14.74
C VAL A 178 6.63 3.98 -13.73
N GLU A 179 6.91 2.68 -13.63
CA GLU A 179 7.97 2.17 -12.76
C GLU A 179 9.35 2.32 -13.41
N LEU A 180 10.26 2.96 -12.68
CA LEU A 180 11.67 3.07 -12.99
C LEU A 180 12.43 1.96 -12.30
N GLY A 181 13.25 1.22 -13.03
CA GLY A 181 13.98 0.06 -12.53
C GLY A 181 15.47 0.14 -12.74
N LEU A 182 16.20 -0.66 -11.98
CA LEU A 182 17.65 -0.81 -12.08
C LEU A 182 18.02 -2.01 -12.95
N SER A 183 19.03 -1.84 -13.80
CA SER A 183 19.54 -2.94 -14.62
C SER A 183 20.02 -4.12 -13.77
N GLY A 184 19.60 -5.34 -14.16
CA GLY A 184 19.91 -6.56 -13.42
C GLY A 184 19.21 -6.73 -12.07
N LYS A 185 18.27 -5.85 -11.73
CA LYS A 185 17.49 -5.89 -10.48
C LYS A 185 16.01 -6.18 -10.75
N ARG A 186 15.10 -5.54 -10.01
CA ARG A 186 13.63 -5.72 -10.11
C ARG A 186 13.06 -5.24 -11.43
N ALA A 187 11.72 -5.26 -11.56
CA ALA A 187 10.94 -4.69 -12.67
C ALA A 187 11.20 -3.18 -12.87
N GLY A 188 10.59 -2.60 -13.85
CA GLY A 188 10.68 -1.18 -14.18
C GLY A 188 11.47 -0.89 -15.46
N CYS A 189 11.25 0.27 -16.05
CA CYS A 189 11.98 0.76 -17.21
C CYS A 189 13.48 0.92 -16.90
N ARG A 190 14.34 0.44 -17.80
CA ARG A 190 15.80 0.42 -17.58
C ARG A 190 16.51 1.70 -17.96
N THR A 191 15.84 2.55 -18.74
CA THR A 191 16.38 3.84 -19.18
C THR A 191 15.28 4.90 -19.08
N LEU A 192 15.69 6.16 -18.99
CA LEU A 192 14.76 7.28 -18.99
C LEU A 192 13.96 7.35 -20.30
N ASP A 193 14.58 7.06 -21.44
CA ASP A 193 13.89 7.06 -22.75
C ASP A 193 12.79 6.00 -22.81
N ALA A 194 13.06 4.80 -22.27
CA ALA A 194 12.04 3.76 -22.16
C ALA A 194 10.90 4.21 -21.26
N ALA A 195 11.20 4.83 -20.12
CA ALA A 195 10.20 5.35 -19.20
C ALA A 195 9.35 6.46 -19.84
N LEU A 196 9.97 7.41 -20.53
CA LEU A 196 9.26 8.47 -21.25
C LEU A 196 8.39 7.92 -22.40
N THR A 197 8.83 6.85 -23.06
CA THR A 197 8.05 6.17 -24.09
C THR A 197 6.79 5.55 -23.48
N VAL A 198 6.91 4.86 -22.35
CA VAL A 198 5.77 4.29 -21.62
C VAL A 198 4.85 5.40 -21.10
N ALA A 199 5.41 6.48 -20.55
CA ALA A 199 4.63 7.62 -20.07
C ALA A 199 3.77 8.26 -21.18
N ARG A 200 4.37 8.48 -22.37
CA ARG A 200 3.63 8.99 -23.54
C ARG A 200 2.52 8.04 -23.97
N ALA A 201 2.79 6.74 -23.95
CA ALA A 201 1.77 5.73 -24.28
C ALA A 201 0.60 5.74 -23.29
N ILE A 202 0.87 5.87 -21.98
CA ILE A 202 -0.19 6.00 -20.95
C ILE A 202 -0.99 7.28 -21.19
N ALA A 203 -0.31 8.42 -21.38
CA ALA A 203 -0.97 9.72 -21.58
C ALA A 203 -1.82 9.77 -22.87
N GLY A 204 -1.46 9.00 -23.91
CA GLY A 204 -2.21 8.90 -25.14
C GLY A 204 -3.29 7.80 -25.16
N ALA A 205 -3.36 6.95 -24.13
CA ALA A 205 -4.30 5.83 -24.09
C ALA A 205 -5.64 6.25 -23.46
N PRO A 206 -6.76 6.16 -24.20
CA PRO A 206 -8.08 6.46 -23.64
C PRO A 206 -8.38 5.61 -22.39
N GLY A 207 -8.90 6.25 -21.35
CA GLY A 207 -9.27 5.58 -20.09
C GLY A 207 -8.10 5.32 -19.15
N LEU A 208 -6.87 5.69 -19.49
CA LEU A 208 -5.73 5.72 -18.57
C LEU A 208 -5.38 7.17 -18.20
N LEU A 209 -4.80 7.35 -17.01
CA LEU A 209 -4.28 8.62 -16.52
C LEU A 209 -2.83 8.43 -16.10
N LEU A 210 -1.90 9.16 -16.72
CA LEU A 210 -0.51 9.20 -16.26
C LEU A 210 -0.47 9.90 -14.90
N ALA A 211 -0.24 9.13 -13.84
CA ALA A 211 -0.19 9.63 -12.46
C ALA A 211 1.22 10.07 -12.04
N GLY A 212 2.25 9.73 -12.82
CA GLY A 212 3.64 10.10 -12.55
C GLY A 212 4.61 8.93 -12.71
N PHE A 213 5.71 8.99 -11.98
CA PHE A 213 6.75 7.98 -11.97
C PHE A 213 6.90 7.41 -10.56
N GLU A 214 7.32 6.17 -10.49
CA GLU A 214 7.63 5.44 -9.26
C GLU A 214 8.98 4.75 -9.43
N GLY A 215 9.69 4.50 -8.34
CA GLY A 215 10.92 3.72 -8.34
C GLY A 215 11.28 3.26 -6.94
N TYR A 216 11.94 2.10 -6.85
CA TYR A 216 12.39 1.53 -5.59
C TYR A 216 13.92 1.60 -5.48
N GLU A 217 14.40 2.56 -4.72
CA GLU A 217 15.81 2.83 -4.47
C GLU A 217 16.46 1.90 -3.43
N GLY A 218 15.68 1.17 -2.65
CA GLY A 218 16.18 0.31 -1.57
C GLY A 218 17.17 -0.78 -2.00
N LEU A 219 17.30 -1.05 -3.31
CA LEU A 219 18.30 -1.94 -3.87
C LEU A 219 19.69 -1.29 -4.08
N LEU A 220 19.79 0.02 -3.86
CA LEU A 220 21.02 0.81 -3.93
C LEU A 220 21.74 0.91 -2.59
N VAL A 221 21.06 0.52 -1.50
CA VAL A 221 21.57 0.65 -0.13
C VAL A 221 22.63 -0.43 0.13
N THR A 222 23.78 0.01 0.61
CA THR A 222 24.93 -0.80 1.01
C THR A 222 25.36 -0.42 2.44
N ASP A 223 26.58 -0.76 2.85
CA ASP A 223 27.16 -0.34 4.13
C ASP A 223 27.89 1.02 4.04
N ASP A 224 28.02 1.60 2.83
CA ASP A 224 28.62 2.92 2.59
C ASP A 224 27.53 3.98 2.35
N ARG A 225 27.15 4.69 3.41
CA ARG A 225 26.14 5.74 3.36
C ARG A 225 26.45 6.84 2.33
N THR A 226 27.73 7.18 2.11
CA THR A 226 28.09 8.23 1.15
C THR A 226 27.91 7.77 -0.29
N ALA A 227 28.27 6.52 -0.58
CA ALA A 227 28.03 5.90 -1.86
C ALA A 227 26.52 5.72 -2.11
N ASP A 228 25.79 5.30 -1.08
CA ASP A 228 24.33 5.12 -1.15
C ASP A 228 23.60 6.42 -1.51
N LEU A 229 23.93 7.53 -0.85
CA LEU A 229 23.33 8.83 -1.16
C LEU A 229 23.59 9.25 -2.61
N ARG A 230 24.83 9.09 -3.10
CA ARG A 230 25.16 9.38 -4.50
C ARG A 230 24.40 8.49 -5.47
N ALA A 231 24.26 7.20 -5.14
CA ALA A 231 23.52 6.26 -5.97
C ALA A 231 22.02 6.57 -6.02
N VAL A 232 21.45 6.96 -4.89
CA VAL A 232 20.02 7.39 -4.83
C VAL A 232 19.83 8.70 -5.59
N ASP A 233 20.72 9.68 -5.43
CA ASP A 233 20.62 10.96 -6.17
C ASP A 233 20.79 10.76 -7.69
N ALA A 234 21.57 9.77 -8.11
CA ALA A 234 21.73 9.40 -9.51
C ALA A 234 20.61 8.52 -10.06
N PHE A 235 19.73 7.98 -9.22
CA PHE A 235 18.63 7.15 -9.66
C PHE A 235 17.63 7.99 -10.49
N PRO A 236 17.18 7.52 -11.66
CA PRO A 236 16.38 8.33 -12.59
C PRO A 236 15.11 8.94 -12.01
N GLY A 237 14.58 8.38 -10.92
CA GLY A 237 13.43 8.93 -10.20
C GLY A 237 13.77 10.10 -9.29
N ALA A 238 15.00 10.20 -8.77
CA ALA A 238 15.44 11.29 -7.89
C ALA A 238 15.85 12.56 -8.68
N ALA A 239 16.37 12.38 -9.90
CA ALA A 239 16.75 13.50 -10.78
C ALA A 239 15.57 14.32 -11.32
N GLY A 240 14.36 13.84 -11.19
CA GLY A 240 13.13 14.57 -11.48
C GLY A 240 12.64 15.41 -10.30
N GLY A 241 13.53 16.13 -9.62
CA GLY A 241 13.18 17.03 -8.51
C GLY A 241 12.19 18.11 -8.90
N ALA A 242 10.96 17.76 -9.11
CA ALA A 242 9.76 18.59 -9.16
C ALA A 242 8.51 17.74 -9.42
N GLY A 243 8.33 16.66 -8.71
CA GLY A 243 6.99 16.11 -8.52
C GLY A 243 6.16 17.09 -7.69
N ARG A 244 5.97 18.31 -8.21
CA ARG A 244 5.01 19.24 -7.65
C ARG A 244 3.63 18.83 -8.13
N HIS A 245 2.86 18.31 -7.18
CA HIS A 245 1.41 18.32 -7.18
C HIS A 245 0.69 17.46 -8.21
N CYS A 246 0.45 16.21 -7.87
CA CYS A 246 -0.91 15.71 -8.12
C CYS A 246 -1.84 16.38 -7.10
N ARG A 247 -2.60 17.38 -7.54
CA ARG A 247 -3.76 17.92 -6.83
C ARG A 247 -4.94 16.99 -7.05
#